data_a105933a589ca07878f865703bf9191a
#
_entry.id   a105933a589ca07878f865703bf9191a
#
_cell.length_a   1.000
_cell.length_b   1.000
_cell.length_c   1.000
_cell.angle_alpha   90.00
_cell.angle_beta   90.00
_cell.angle_gamma   90.00
#
_symmetry.space_group_name_H-M   'P 1'
#
loop_
_entity.id
_entity.type
_entity.pdbx_description
1 polymer ?
#
loop_
_entity_poly.entity_id
_entity_poly.type
_entity_poly.pdbx_seq_one_letter_code
_entity_poly.pdbx_strand_id
1 'polypeptide(L)'
;MSKSSAKLMTEGSIWKRIVAFAIPLFWGNLFQQLYNTADSLIVGNFLGSSALAAVSSSGNLIFLMIGLFNGIAIGSGVIVAKYYGARDIPNLQKSIHTTVGFGLICGVILTIVGIIAAPQILVLMGTPEAVLPNSITYFRIYFTGSLAFVMYNFFVGILQSVGDSTHPLIYLIVSSVTNIILDLVLIADLGFGVGAAAFATVISQFLSAILCMVQLLRSPDEFRLHLNRINLDSYMLRQIISYGLPAGLQNSIISLANVFVQANINQFGEMAVAGCGSYMKIQGFGFLPITCFALALTTFISQNLGAKEYERAKKGAVFGVICSLTISELLGICVHFTAPQLLSAFSSTAEVIRYGTMQAHTDTFFYFLLAFSHCMAGIMRGAGKSTVPMYVMLVCWCLIRVSYIVIILKFIPSIQMIFWAYPMTWALSSIAFLIYFLKSDWIHGLER
;
A
#
# COMPACT_ATOMS: atom_id res chain seq x y z
N MET A 1 -23.94 19.86 12.64
CA MET A 1 -23.85 18.40 12.91
C MET A 1 -23.51 17.73 11.58
N SER A 2 -22.24 17.43 11.33
CA SER A 2 -21.83 16.63 10.17
C SER A 2 -22.41 15.23 10.36
N LYS A 3 -23.23 14.75 9.41
CA LYS A 3 -23.68 13.34 9.40
C LYS A 3 -22.41 12.49 9.34
N SER A 4 -22.18 11.63 10.35
CA SER A 4 -21.11 10.67 10.34
C SER A 4 -21.12 9.93 8.99
N SER A 5 -20.01 9.96 8.25
CA SER A 5 -19.87 9.20 7.01
C SER A 5 -19.59 7.71 7.28
N ALA A 6 -19.37 7.35 8.55
CA ALA A 6 -19.23 5.97 8.99
C ALA A 6 -20.51 5.18 8.68
N LYS A 7 -20.36 4.09 7.92
CA LYS A 7 -21.49 3.27 7.48
C LYS A 7 -21.21 1.81 7.78
N LEU A 8 -22.05 1.20 8.61
CA LEU A 8 -22.01 -0.24 8.83
C LEU A 8 -22.13 -1.00 7.51
N MET A 9 -21.19 -1.89 7.24
CA MET A 9 -21.20 -2.74 6.05
C MET A 9 -22.05 -4.01 6.24
N THR A 10 -22.54 -4.25 7.43
CA THR A 10 -23.43 -5.37 7.79
C THR A 10 -24.86 -5.14 7.35
N GLU A 11 -25.23 -3.92 6.95
CA GLU A 11 -26.58 -3.54 6.59
C GLU A 11 -26.69 -2.99 5.17
N GLY A 12 -27.88 -3.07 4.59
CA GLY A 12 -28.18 -2.53 3.26
C GLY A 12 -27.63 -3.37 2.10
N SER A 13 -27.66 -2.82 0.90
CA SER A 13 -27.25 -3.52 -0.32
C SER A 13 -25.73 -3.77 -0.35
N ILE A 14 -25.30 -5.02 -0.55
CA ILE A 14 -23.90 -5.45 -0.55
C ILE A 14 -23.08 -4.64 -1.57
N TRP A 15 -23.53 -4.58 -2.82
CA TRP A 15 -22.80 -3.92 -3.89
C TRP A 15 -22.63 -2.42 -3.65
N LYS A 16 -23.69 -1.75 -3.14
CA LYS A 16 -23.63 -0.32 -2.82
C LYS A 16 -22.60 -0.03 -1.72
N ARG A 17 -22.51 -0.91 -0.71
CA ARG A 17 -21.55 -0.73 0.39
C ARG A 17 -20.11 -0.91 -0.05
N ILE A 18 -19.82 -1.97 -0.80
CA ILE A 18 -18.46 -2.26 -1.29
C ILE A 18 -18.00 -1.17 -2.27
N VAL A 19 -18.83 -0.82 -3.26
CA VAL A 19 -18.47 0.17 -4.28
C VAL A 19 -18.36 1.58 -3.68
N ALA A 20 -19.31 1.99 -2.84
CA ALA A 20 -19.25 3.30 -2.18
C ALA A 20 -18.04 3.47 -1.26
N PHE A 21 -17.51 2.39 -0.72
CA PHE A 21 -16.28 2.40 0.06
C PHE A 21 -15.03 2.37 -0.82
N ALA A 22 -15.03 1.62 -1.92
CA ALA A 22 -13.89 1.50 -2.83
C ALA A 22 -13.63 2.78 -3.65
N ILE A 23 -14.66 3.52 -4.03
CA ILE A 23 -14.52 4.75 -4.84
C ILE A 23 -13.65 5.82 -4.15
N PRO A 24 -13.87 6.21 -2.88
CA PRO A 24 -12.98 7.16 -2.22
C PRO A 24 -11.55 6.64 -2.06
N LEU A 25 -11.37 5.33 -1.84
CA LEU A 25 -10.03 4.73 -1.80
C LEU A 25 -9.32 4.85 -3.15
N PHE A 26 -10.03 4.62 -4.24
CA PHE A 26 -9.48 4.77 -5.59
C PHE A 26 -9.00 6.21 -5.84
N TRP A 27 -9.83 7.19 -5.57
CA TRP A 27 -9.45 8.59 -5.70
C TRP A 27 -8.30 8.98 -4.78
N GLY A 28 -8.30 8.48 -3.52
CA GLY A 28 -7.20 8.71 -2.58
C GLY A 28 -5.87 8.19 -3.11
N ASN A 29 -5.82 6.94 -3.54
CA ASN A 29 -4.62 6.34 -4.10
C ASN A 29 -4.18 7.02 -5.41
N LEU A 30 -5.12 7.44 -6.24
CA LEU A 30 -4.83 8.20 -7.46
C LEU A 30 -4.19 9.56 -7.12
N PHE A 31 -4.77 10.31 -6.20
CA PHE A 31 -4.18 11.59 -5.75
C PHE A 31 -2.81 11.39 -5.11
N GLN A 32 -2.63 10.33 -4.35
CA GLN A 32 -1.31 9.99 -3.77
C GLN A 32 -0.27 9.73 -4.85
N GLN A 33 -0.63 9.01 -5.91
CA GLN A 33 0.26 8.74 -7.04
C GLN A 33 0.60 10.03 -7.81
N LEU A 34 -0.39 10.90 -8.01
CA LEU A 34 -0.18 12.18 -8.69
C LEU A 34 0.73 13.11 -7.87
N TYR A 35 0.52 13.20 -6.56
CA TYR A 35 1.35 14.05 -5.72
C TYR A 35 2.79 13.55 -5.64
N ASN A 36 3.03 12.25 -5.52
CA ASN A 36 4.39 11.68 -5.55
C ASN A 36 5.11 12.00 -6.87
N THR A 37 4.36 12.03 -7.97
CA THR A 37 4.90 12.42 -9.28
C THR A 37 5.23 13.93 -9.31
N ALA A 38 4.35 14.77 -8.77
CA ALA A 38 4.58 16.22 -8.71
C ALA A 38 5.80 16.58 -7.86
N ASP A 39 5.95 15.96 -6.67
CA ASP A 39 7.13 16.12 -5.80
C ASP A 39 8.42 15.75 -6.52
N SER A 40 8.46 14.62 -7.21
CA SER A 40 9.61 14.20 -8.00
C SER A 40 9.94 15.17 -9.15
N LEU A 41 8.92 15.74 -9.80
CA LEU A 41 9.11 16.74 -10.86
C LEU A 41 9.65 18.06 -10.30
N ILE A 42 9.16 18.52 -9.16
CA ILE A 42 9.64 19.75 -8.52
C ILE A 42 11.11 19.58 -8.11
N VAL A 43 11.44 18.49 -7.39
CA VAL A 43 12.82 18.20 -7.01
C VAL A 43 13.74 18.09 -8.21
N GLY A 44 13.33 17.35 -9.25
CA GLY A 44 14.13 17.12 -10.45
C GLY A 44 14.39 18.40 -11.25
N ASN A 45 13.37 19.24 -11.43
CA ASN A 45 13.48 20.46 -12.24
C ASN A 45 14.19 21.60 -11.54
N PHE A 46 14.01 21.77 -10.22
CA PHE A 46 14.59 22.91 -9.48
C PHE A 46 15.90 22.59 -8.77
N LEU A 47 16.10 21.35 -8.31
CA LEU A 47 17.30 20.94 -7.59
C LEU A 47 18.27 20.08 -8.43
N GLY A 48 17.81 19.62 -9.59
CA GLY A 48 18.61 18.84 -10.53
C GLY A 48 18.69 17.34 -10.21
N SER A 49 19.42 16.63 -11.08
CA SER A 49 19.50 15.15 -11.08
C SER A 49 20.14 14.56 -9.81
N SER A 50 21.12 15.25 -9.21
CA SER A 50 21.78 14.79 -7.98
C SER A 50 20.82 14.77 -6.78
N ALA A 51 19.98 15.81 -6.64
CA ALA A 51 18.96 15.85 -5.60
C ALA A 51 17.86 14.80 -5.83
N LEU A 52 17.42 14.63 -7.08
CA LEU A 52 16.47 13.58 -7.44
C LEU A 52 17.03 12.18 -7.15
N ALA A 53 18.31 11.95 -7.42
CA ALA A 53 19.00 10.70 -7.08
C ALA A 53 19.06 10.47 -5.57
N ALA A 54 19.28 11.53 -4.77
CA ALA A 54 19.29 11.45 -3.31
C ALA A 54 17.93 11.08 -2.73
N VAL A 55 16.84 11.65 -3.26
CA VAL A 55 15.46 11.30 -2.89
C VAL A 55 15.14 9.87 -3.31
N SER A 56 15.48 9.51 -4.53
CA SER A 56 15.18 8.18 -5.09
C SER A 56 15.95 7.05 -4.41
N SER A 57 17.22 7.26 -4.04
CA SER A 57 18.02 6.25 -3.33
C SER A 57 17.46 5.95 -1.93
N SER A 58 16.90 6.96 -1.27
CA SER A 58 16.25 6.81 0.03
C SER A 58 14.88 6.13 -0.07
N GLY A 59 14.23 6.23 -1.23
CA GLY A 59 12.86 5.78 -1.44
C GLY A 59 12.64 4.29 -1.20
N ASN A 60 13.56 3.43 -1.63
CA ASN A 60 13.44 1.97 -1.48
C ASN A 60 13.37 1.54 -0.01
N LEU A 61 14.19 2.14 0.85
CA LEU A 61 14.20 1.83 2.28
C LEU A 61 12.95 2.39 2.97
N ILE A 62 12.60 3.63 2.64
CA ILE A 62 11.35 4.26 3.10
C ILE A 62 10.17 3.35 2.75
N PHE A 63 10.10 2.85 1.51
CA PHE A 63 9.03 1.97 1.05
C PHE A 63 8.96 0.64 1.82
N LEU A 64 10.11 0.05 2.14
CA LEU A 64 10.17 -1.19 2.92
C LEU A 64 9.64 -0.99 4.35
N MET A 65 10.04 0.10 5.00
CA MET A 65 9.57 0.44 6.34
C MET A 65 8.09 0.83 6.36
N ILE A 66 7.66 1.60 5.36
CA ILE A 66 6.24 1.95 5.13
C ILE A 66 5.40 0.70 4.97
N GLY A 67 5.85 -0.28 4.17
CA GLY A 67 5.15 -1.53 3.93
C GLY A 67 4.87 -2.30 5.22
N LEU A 68 5.84 -2.36 6.14
CA LEU A 68 5.68 -3.02 7.43
C LEU A 68 4.59 -2.35 8.28
N PHE A 69 4.69 -1.04 8.48
CA PHE A 69 3.73 -0.32 9.32
C PHE A 69 2.34 -0.22 8.70
N ASN A 70 2.25 -0.10 7.39
CA ASN A 70 0.97 -0.18 6.68
C ASN A 70 0.30 -1.55 6.90
N GLY A 71 1.05 -2.64 6.82
CA GLY A 71 0.52 -3.98 7.13
C GLY A 71 0.00 -4.09 8.56
N ILE A 72 0.74 -3.53 9.54
CA ILE A 72 0.30 -3.52 10.94
C ILE A 72 -0.98 -2.66 11.10
N ALA A 73 -1.08 -1.53 10.42
CA ALA A 73 -2.28 -0.69 10.40
C ALA A 73 -3.50 -1.43 9.82
N ILE A 74 -3.31 -2.20 8.73
CA ILE A 74 -4.35 -3.08 8.18
C ILE A 74 -4.80 -4.12 9.21
N GLY A 75 -3.86 -4.75 9.91
CA GLY A 75 -4.16 -5.75 10.95
C GLY A 75 -4.95 -5.16 12.12
N SER A 76 -4.59 -3.97 12.59
CA SER A 76 -5.36 -3.26 13.62
C SER A 76 -6.76 -2.91 13.11
N GLY A 77 -6.87 -2.52 11.84
CA GLY A 77 -8.14 -2.25 11.17
C GLY A 77 -9.06 -3.47 11.16
N VAL A 78 -8.55 -4.67 10.95
CA VAL A 78 -9.33 -5.92 11.00
C VAL A 78 -9.99 -6.10 12.38
N ILE A 79 -9.27 -5.82 13.46
CA ILE A 79 -9.79 -5.97 14.82
C ILE A 79 -10.85 -4.92 15.13
N VAL A 80 -10.57 -3.67 14.79
CA VAL A 80 -11.53 -2.57 14.95
C VAL A 80 -12.80 -2.86 14.13
N ALA A 81 -12.68 -3.31 12.89
CA ALA A 81 -13.82 -3.67 12.04
C ALA A 81 -14.62 -4.84 12.59
N LYS A 82 -13.96 -5.86 13.15
CA LYS A 82 -14.62 -6.99 13.83
C LYS A 82 -15.53 -6.52 14.96
N TYR A 83 -14.98 -5.75 15.91
CA TYR A 83 -15.75 -5.29 17.06
C TYR A 83 -16.80 -4.24 16.69
N TYR A 84 -16.52 -3.40 15.68
CA TYR A 84 -17.51 -2.47 15.16
C TYR A 84 -18.69 -3.19 14.51
N GLY A 85 -18.43 -4.22 13.68
CA GLY A 85 -19.47 -5.07 13.10
C GLY A 85 -20.28 -5.83 14.16
N ALA A 86 -19.62 -6.35 15.19
CA ALA A 86 -20.24 -7.04 16.32
C ALA A 86 -21.04 -6.11 17.23
N ARG A 87 -20.92 -4.78 17.08
CA ARG A 87 -21.46 -3.76 18.02
C ARG A 87 -20.96 -3.95 19.47
N ASP A 88 -19.78 -4.52 19.62
CA ASP A 88 -19.13 -4.71 20.92
C ASP A 88 -18.32 -3.45 21.27
N ILE A 89 -19.01 -2.44 21.79
CA ILE A 89 -18.44 -1.13 22.08
C ILE A 89 -17.28 -1.19 23.10
N PRO A 90 -17.34 -1.97 24.20
CA PRO A 90 -16.20 -2.06 25.13
C PRO A 90 -14.92 -2.55 24.47
N ASN A 91 -14.96 -3.62 23.67
CA ASN A 91 -13.81 -4.15 22.97
C ASN A 91 -13.39 -3.29 21.78
N LEU A 92 -14.34 -2.64 21.09
CA LEU A 92 -14.06 -1.63 20.07
C LEU A 92 -13.22 -0.48 20.63
N GLN A 93 -13.63 0.09 21.76
CA GLN A 93 -12.90 1.16 22.42
C GLN A 93 -11.50 0.71 22.85
N LYS A 94 -11.36 -0.47 23.46
CA LYS A 94 -10.05 -1.04 23.80
C LYS A 94 -9.16 -1.21 22.57
N SER A 95 -9.70 -1.72 21.46
CA SER A 95 -8.93 -1.94 20.24
C SER A 95 -8.45 -0.62 19.63
N ILE A 96 -9.28 0.43 19.59
CA ILE A 96 -8.92 1.76 19.10
C ILE A 96 -7.80 2.38 19.97
N HIS A 97 -7.96 2.39 21.29
CA HIS A 97 -6.99 3.00 22.20
C HIS A 97 -5.66 2.24 22.22
N THR A 98 -5.70 0.90 22.15
CA THR A 98 -4.49 0.07 22.02
C THR A 98 -3.79 0.32 20.68
N THR A 99 -4.54 0.43 19.58
CA THR A 99 -3.98 0.76 18.26
C THR A 99 -3.24 2.09 18.27
N VAL A 100 -3.85 3.13 18.86
CA VAL A 100 -3.24 4.46 18.95
C VAL A 100 -2.01 4.44 19.86
N GLY A 101 -2.10 3.81 21.04
CA GLY A 101 -0.96 3.68 21.96
C GLY A 101 0.22 2.93 21.35
N PHE A 102 -0.06 1.84 20.65
CA PHE A 102 0.96 1.07 19.92
C PHE A 102 1.57 1.88 18.77
N GLY A 103 0.75 2.61 18.02
CA GLY A 103 1.21 3.50 16.96
C GLY A 103 2.15 4.60 17.45
N LEU A 104 1.85 5.21 18.61
CA LEU A 104 2.73 6.21 19.25
C LEU A 104 4.10 5.61 19.58
N ILE A 105 4.13 4.42 20.20
CA ILE A 105 5.39 3.73 20.53
C ILE A 105 6.18 3.40 19.26
N CYS A 106 5.54 2.80 18.28
CA CYS A 106 6.18 2.45 17.00
C CYS A 106 6.69 3.69 16.27
N GLY A 107 5.90 4.76 16.23
CA GLY A 107 6.28 6.01 15.58
C GLY A 107 7.49 6.67 16.23
N VAL A 108 7.55 6.72 17.57
CA VAL A 108 8.71 7.24 18.31
C VAL A 108 9.95 6.37 18.07
N ILE A 109 9.82 5.05 18.19
CA ILE A 109 10.95 4.15 17.95
C ILE A 109 11.47 4.32 16.52
N LEU A 110 10.58 4.36 15.53
CA LEU A 110 10.96 4.53 14.13
C LEU A 110 11.65 5.87 13.87
N THR A 111 11.18 6.94 14.50
CA THR A 111 11.81 8.25 14.43
C THR A 111 13.25 8.20 14.95
N ILE A 112 13.45 7.67 16.16
CA ILE A 112 14.77 7.59 16.80
C ILE A 112 15.72 6.71 15.99
N VAL A 113 15.27 5.49 15.64
CA VAL A 113 16.08 4.52 14.90
C VAL A 113 16.39 5.06 13.50
N GLY A 114 15.42 5.64 12.80
CA GLY A 114 15.62 6.19 11.46
C GLY A 114 16.64 7.32 11.42
N ILE A 115 16.58 8.25 12.37
CA ILE A 115 17.53 9.38 12.43
C ILE A 115 18.96 8.89 12.76
N ILE A 116 19.09 7.97 13.73
CA ILE A 116 20.40 7.48 14.18
C ILE A 116 21.03 6.56 13.14
N ALA A 117 20.26 5.64 12.59
CA ALA A 117 20.76 4.62 11.67
C ALA A 117 20.87 5.10 10.22
N ALA A 118 20.38 6.31 9.89
CA ALA A 118 20.37 6.85 8.52
C ALA A 118 21.73 6.73 7.80
N PRO A 119 22.87 7.19 8.36
CA PRO A 119 24.15 7.11 7.65
C PRO A 119 24.58 5.68 7.37
N GLN A 120 24.47 4.80 8.38
CA GLN A 120 24.90 3.39 8.26
C GLN A 120 24.06 2.65 7.22
N ILE A 121 22.75 2.86 7.21
CA ILE A 121 21.84 2.21 6.29
C ILE A 121 22.14 2.65 4.85
N LEU A 122 22.31 3.94 4.59
CA LEU A 122 22.59 4.45 3.24
C LEU A 122 23.94 3.97 2.70
N VAL A 123 24.97 3.88 3.57
CA VAL A 123 26.26 3.29 3.21
C VAL A 123 26.12 1.81 2.87
N LEU A 124 25.40 1.04 3.69
CA LEU A 124 25.14 -0.40 3.44
C LEU A 124 24.34 -0.63 2.14
N MET A 125 23.50 0.32 1.74
CA MET A 125 22.77 0.28 0.46
C MET A 125 23.64 0.62 -0.74
N GLY A 126 24.92 0.99 -0.56
CA GLY A 126 25.81 1.36 -1.64
C GLY A 126 25.48 2.71 -2.28
N THR A 127 24.91 3.64 -1.52
CA THR A 127 24.64 5.00 -2.01
C THR A 127 25.96 5.67 -2.47
N PRO A 128 26.03 6.20 -3.72
CA PRO A 128 27.25 6.82 -4.23
C PRO A 128 27.72 7.98 -3.34
N GLU A 129 29.04 8.12 -3.12
CA GLU A 129 29.62 9.15 -2.25
C GLU A 129 29.20 10.57 -2.63
N ALA A 130 29.03 10.83 -3.93
CA ALA A 130 28.62 12.15 -4.44
C ALA A 130 27.20 12.58 -3.97
N VAL A 131 26.29 11.64 -3.75
CA VAL A 131 24.89 11.92 -3.34
C VAL A 131 24.63 11.60 -1.86
N LEU A 132 25.56 10.90 -1.20
CA LEU A 132 25.42 10.43 0.17
C LEU A 132 25.09 11.55 1.19
N PRO A 133 25.76 12.73 1.19
CA PRO A 133 25.44 13.80 2.13
C PRO A 133 23.99 14.31 2.01
N ASN A 134 23.54 14.50 0.76
CA ASN A 134 22.17 14.93 0.47
C ASN A 134 21.15 13.83 0.85
N SER A 135 21.46 12.57 0.60
CA SER A 135 20.63 11.43 1.00
C SER A 135 20.49 11.32 2.52
N ILE A 136 21.59 11.50 3.27
CA ILE A 136 21.57 11.50 4.74
C ILE A 136 20.70 12.65 5.28
N THR A 137 20.87 13.86 4.71
CA THR A 137 20.09 15.03 5.12
C THR A 137 18.60 14.81 4.86
N TYR A 138 18.24 14.37 3.63
CA TYR A 138 16.87 14.06 3.27
C TYR A 138 16.28 12.99 4.19
N PHE A 139 16.98 11.88 4.37
CA PHE A 139 16.52 10.72 5.14
C PHE A 139 16.31 11.06 6.62
N ARG A 140 17.26 11.80 7.24
CA ARG A 140 17.11 12.22 8.64
C ARG A 140 15.90 13.14 8.84
N ILE A 141 15.72 14.13 7.97
CA ILE A 141 14.56 15.04 8.03
C ILE A 141 13.27 14.22 7.81
N TYR A 142 13.22 13.35 6.81
CA TYR A 142 12.07 12.50 6.55
C TYR A 142 11.68 11.67 7.77
N PHE A 143 12.66 11.07 8.48
CA PHE A 143 12.41 10.26 9.67
C PHE A 143 11.94 11.05 10.88
N THR A 144 12.13 12.37 10.94
CA THR A 144 11.46 13.19 11.96
C THR A 144 9.95 13.16 11.84
N GLY A 145 9.43 12.89 10.63
CA GLY A 145 8.00 12.74 10.34
C GLY A 145 7.46 11.32 10.55
N SER A 146 8.29 10.33 10.92
CA SER A 146 7.84 8.94 11.04
C SER A 146 6.72 8.74 12.03
N LEU A 147 6.72 9.47 13.14
CA LEU A 147 5.61 9.47 14.09
C LEU A 147 4.29 9.87 13.41
N ALA A 148 4.30 10.96 12.66
CA ALA A 148 3.11 11.43 11.94
C ALA A 148 2.66 10.43 10.88
N PHE A 149 3.61 9.86 10.13
CA PHE A 149 3.35 8.84 9.13
C PHE A 149 2.69 7.59 9.74
N VAL A 150 3.25 7.05 10.81
CA VAL A 150 2.70 5.87 11.49
C VAL A 150 1.31 6.19 12.04
N MET A 151 1.16 7.31 12.74
CA MET A 151 -0.14 7.71 13.33
C MET A 151 -1.19 7.95 12.25
N TYR A 152 -0.85 8.58 11.14
CA TYR A 152 -1.76 8.76 10.00
C TYR A 152 -2.29 7.41 9.50
N ASN A 153 -1.42 6.43 9.26
CA ASN A 153 -1.82 5.11 8.78
C ASN A 153 -2.74 4.38 9.78
N PHE A 154 -2.44 4.48 11.08
CA PHE A 154 -3.31 3.87 12.11
C PHE A 154 -4.66 4.58 12.22
N PHE A 155 -4.70 5.91 12.18
CA PHE A 155 -5.96 6.66 12.19
C PHE A 155 -6.82 6.38 10.96
N VAL A 156 -6.19 6.32 9.78
CA VAL A 156 -6.86 5.92 8.53
C VAL A 156 -7.38 4.49 8.64
N GLY A 157 -6.59 3.57 9.17
CA GLY A 157 -7.01 2.18 9.43
C GLY A 157 -8.25 2.11 10.33
N ILE A 158 -8.31 2.89 11.41
CA ILE A 158 -9.48 2.97 12.29
C ILE A 158 -10.69 3.55 11.55
N LEU A 159 -10.55 4.68 10.84
CA LEU A 159 -11.65 5.30 10.09
C LEU A 159 -12.20 4.36 9.01
N GLN A 160 -11.33 3.73 8.23
CA GLN A 160 -11.72 2.75 7.23
C GLN A 160 -12.42 1.53 7.84
N SER A 161 -12.01 1.11 9.01
CA SER A 161 -12.60 -0.04 9.72
C SER A 161 -14.05 0.19 10.14
N VAL A 162 -14.43 1.42 10.43
CA VAL A 162 -15.82 1.81 10.70
C VAL A 162 -16.59 2.22 9.44
N GLY A 163 -16.01 1.98 8.25
CA GLY A 163 -16.65 2.23 6.96
C GLY A 163 -16.52 3.66 6.45
N ASP A 164 -15.64 4.47 7.04
CA ASP A 164 -15.37 5.84 6.59
C ASP A 164 -14.10 5.89 5.74
N SER A 165 -14.25 5.85 4.43
CA SER A 165 -13.17 6.04 3.46
C SER A 165 -13.10 7.48 2.90
N THR A 166 -14.12 8.31 3.20
CA THR A 166 -14.25 9.65 2.62
C THR A 166 -13.38 10.68 3.33
N HIS A 167 -13.39 10.69 4.67
CA HIS A 167 -12.57 11.65 5.41
C HIS A 167 -11.06 11.43 5.20
N PRO A 168 -10.53 10.18 5.23
CA PRO A 168 -9.15 9.93 4.85
C PRO A 168 -8.77 10.49 3.47
N LEU A 169 -9.65 10.34 2.46
CA LEU A 169 -9.45 10.93 1.13
C LEU A 169 -9.31 12.46 1.20
N ILE A 170 -10.27 13.14 1.86
CA ILE A 170 -10.26 14.59 1.97
C ILE A 170 -8.97 15.08 2.64
N TYR A 171 -8.56 14.44 3.72
CA TYR A 171 -7.35 14.82 4.46
C TYR A 171 -6.07 14.54 3.68
N LEU A 172 -6.05 13.47 2.88
CA LEU A 172 -4.96 13.20 1.95
C LEU A 172 -4.86 14.28 0.88
N ILE A 173 -5.99 14.71 0.28
CA ILE A 173 -5.99 15.80 -0.71
C ILE A 173 -5.48 17.09 -0.09
N VAL A 174 -5.97 17.47 1.09
CA VAL A 174 -5.52 18.70 1.79
C VAL A 174 -4.02 18.64 2.06
N SER A 175 -3.51 17.53 2.57
CA SER A 175 -2.08 17.39 2.86
C SER A 175 -1.23 17.36 1.58
N SER A 176 -1.70 16.73 0.51
CA SER A 176 -1.01 16.69 -0.79
C SER A 176 -0.90 18.08 -1.43
N VAL A 177 -1.98 18.85 -1.39
CA VAL A 177 -1.95 20.24 -1.88
C VAL A 177 -1.00 21.09 -1.03
N THR A 178 -1.04 20.92 0.30
CA THR A 178 -0.11 21.60 1.21
C THR A 178 1.35 21.24 0.91
N ASN A 179 1.65 19.97 0.67
CA ASN A 179 2.98 19.52 0.29
C ASN A 179 3.48 20.20 -0.99
N ILE A 180 2.68 20.18 -2.06
CA ILE A 180 3.03 20.80 -3.35
C ILE A 180 3.29 22.31 -3.16
N ILE A 181 2.43 22.99 -2.42
CA ILE A 181 2.62 24.44 -2.13
C ILE A 181 3.92 24.67 -1.37
N LEU A 182 4.21 23.88 -0.34
CA LEU A 182 5.44 23.99 0.44
C LEU A 182 6.68 23.69 -0.40
N ASP A 183 6.63 22.68 -1.28
CA ASP A 183 7.74 22.38 -2.20
C ASP A 183 8.00 23.54 -3.15
N LEU A 184 6.97 24.12 -3.74
CA LEU A 184 7.12 25.28 -4.62
C LEU A 184 7.69 26.49 -3.88
N VAL A 185 7.17 26.80 -2.69
CA VAL A 185 7.66 27.93 -1.90
C VAL A 185 9.09 27.70 -1.40
N LEU A 186 9.37 26.53 -0.81
CA LEU A 186 10.68 26.30 -0.18
C LEU A 186 11.78 26.03 -1.21
N ILE A 187 11.46 25.34 -2.30
CA ILE A 187 12.44 24.90 -3.29
C ILE A 187 12.51 25.90 -4.45
N ALA A 188 11.37 26.27 -5.06
CA ALA A 188 11.36 27.12 -6.25
C ALA A 188 11.57 28.61 -5.92
N ASP A 189 10.90 29.14 -4.86
CA ASP A 189 10.98 30.55 -4.52
C ASP A 189 12.15 30.87 -3.59
N LEU A 190 12.33 30.06 -2.51
CA LEU A 190 13.36 30.33 -1.49
C LEU A 190 14.71 29.66 -1.77
N GLY A 191 14.78 28.74 -2.74
CA GLY A 191 16.01 28.09 -3.17
C GLY A 191 16.64 27.15 -2.14
N PHE A 192 15.84 26.60 -1.21
CA PHE A 192 16.35 25.61 -0.26
C PHE A 192 16.67 24.29 -0.97
N GLY A 193 17.66 23.56 -0.43
CA GLY A 193 18.12 22.30 -0.98
C GLY A 193 17.15 21.11 -0.73
N VAL A 194 17.64 19.89 -0.99
CA VAL A 194 16.89 18.64 -0.92
C VAL A 194 16.19 18.39 0.44
N GLY A 195 16.74 18.93 1.53
CA GLY A 195 16.13 18.86 2.86
C GLY A 195 14.77 19.55 2.93
N ALA A 196 14.52 20.56 2.09
CA ALA A 196 13.22 21.24 2.04
C ALA A 196 12.09 20.33 1.53
N ALA A 197 12.37 19.49 0.54
CA ALA A 197 11.40 18.49 0.07
C ALA A 197 11.00 17.51 1.20
N ALA A 198 11.99 17.00 1.95
CA ALA A 198 11.71 16.17 3.11
C ALA A 198 10.90 16.92 4.18
N PHE A 199 11.22 18.18 4.44
CA PHE A 199 10.54 19.01 5.42
C PHE A 199 9.07 19.29 5.01
N ALA A 200 8.83 19.62 3.76
CA ALA A 200 7.47 19.79 3.21
C ALA A 200 6.64 18.52 3.37
N THR A 201 7.22 17.35 3.08
CA THR A 201 6.59 16.04 3.28
C THR A 201 6.25 15.81 4.76
N VAL A 202 7.17 16.10 5.68
CA VAL A 202 6.96 15.95 7.13
C VAL A 202 5.80 16.82 7.61
N ILE A 203 5.78 18.11 7.25
CA ILE A 203 4.67 19.01 7.63
C ILE A 203 3.34 18.48 7.11
N SER A 204 3.28 18.04 5.85
CA SER A 204 2.06 17.51 5.23
C SER A 204 1.58 16.23 5.90
N GLN A 205 2.50 15.36 6.32
CA GLN A 205 2.16 14.15 7.08
C GLN A 205 1.62 14.49 8.48
N PHE A 206 2.22 15.46 9.19
CA PHE A 206 1.67 15.93 10.46
C PHE A 206 0.28 16.52 10.28
N LEU A 207 0.06 17.33 9.23
CA LEU A 207 -1.25 17.90 8.93
C LEU A 207 -2.30 16.80 8.74
N SER A 208 -2.03 15.79 7.90
CA SER A 208 -2.97 14.69 7.66
C SER A 208 -3.23 13.85 8.92
N ALA A 209 -2.20 13.58 9.72
CA ALA A 209 -2.34 12.85 10.98
C ALA A 209 -3.20 13.63 12.00
N ILE A 210 -2.97 14.94 12.12
CA ILE A 210 -3.75 15.81 13.01
C ILE A 210 -5.22 15.88 12.55
N LEU A 211 -5.48 16.02 11.25
CA LEU A 211 -6.84 16.06 10.71
C LEU A 211 -7.59 14.73 10.98
N CYS A 212 -6.93 13.59 10.77
CA CYS A 212 -7.50 12.28 11.09
C CYS A 212 -7.75 12.11 12.60
N MET A 213 -6.81 12.57 13.44
CA MET A 213 -6.97 12.56 14.90
C MET A 213 -8.17 13.41 15.34
N VAL A 214 -8.29 14.64 14.82
CA VAL A 214 -9.41 15.53 15.12
C VAL A 214 -10.75 14.91 14.70
N GLN A 215 -10.76 14.22 13.55
CA GLN A 215 -11.95 13.48 13.11
C GLN A 215 -12.34 12.40 14.10
N LEU A 216 -11.40 11.60 14.59
CA LEU A 216 -11.65 10.56 15.59
C LEU A 216 -12.09 11.13 16.95
N LEU A 217 -11.55 12.29 17.36
CA LEU A 217 -11.96 12.99 18.58
C LEU A 217 -13.39 13.54 18.49
N ARG A 218 -13.86 13.85 17.29
CA ARG A 218 -15.22 14.39 17.01
C ARG A 218 -16.22 13.32 16.55
N SER A 219 -15.78 12.09 16.46
CA SER A 219 -16.60 10.95 16.03
C SER A 219 -17.69 10.62 17.05
N PRO A 220 -18.73 9.83 16.67
CA PRO A 220 -19.72 9.31 17.62
C PRO A 220 -19.07 8.56 18.78
N ASP A 221 -19.72 8.57 19.93
CA ASP A 221 -19.18 7.99 21.17
C ASP A 221 -18.80 6.52 21.06
N GLU A 222 -19.42 5.79 20.14
CA GLU A 222 -19.14 4.36 19.89
C GLU A 222 -17.67 4.10 19.53
N PHE A 223 -17.06 4.97 18.69
CA PHE A 223 -15.66 4.84 18.23
C PHE A 223 -14.85 6.13 18.40
N ARG A 224 -15.31 7.03 19.28
CA ARG A 224 -14.57 8.24 19.62
C ARG A 224 -13.23 7.90 20.28
N LEU A 225 -12.19 8.58 19.84
CA LEU A 225 -10.90 8.52 20.52
C LEU A 225 -10.93 9.41 21.77
N HIS A 226 -10.56 8.86 22.91
CA HIS A 226 -10.37 9.56 24.16
C HIS A 226 -8.89 9.55 24.55
N LEU A 227 -8.20 10.68 24.48
CA LEU A 227 -6.75 10.76 24.73
C LEU A 227 -6.36 10.30 26.14
N ASN A 228 -7.23 10.51 27.13
CA ASN A 228 -7.03 10.08 28.51
C ASN A 228 -7.27 8.57 28.76
N ARG A 229 -7.75 7.84 27.76
CA ARG A 229 -7.99 6.40 27.82
C ARG A 229 -7.02 5.59 26.97
N ILE A 230 -6.00 6.23 26.39
CA ILE A 230 -4.97 5.53 25.64
C ILE A 230 -4.23 4.60 26.58
N ASN A 231 -4.37 3.30 26.33
CA ASN A 231 -3.75 2.24 27.12
C ASN A 231 -3.45 1.05 26.22
N LEU A 232 -2.40 0.30 26.55
CA LEU A 232 -2.04 -0.93 25.87
C LEU A 232 -2.71 -2.13 26.56
N ASP A 233 -3.81 -2.59 25.99
CA ASP A 233 -4.41 -3.86 26.39
C ASP A 233 -3.60 -5.01 25.75
N SER A 234 -3.05 -5.88 26.59
CA SER A 234 -2.15 -6.96 26.12
C SER A 234 -2.84 -7.96 25.18
N TYR A 235 -4.13 -8.21 25.38
CA TYR A 235 -4.90 -9.10 24.51
C TYR A 235 -5.12 -8.46 23.14
N MET A 236 -5.54 -7.19 23.09
CA MET A 236 -5.72 -6.45 21.83
C MET A 236 -4.39 -6.27 21.10
N LEU A 237 -3.30 -5.95 21.82
CA LEU A 237 -1.97 -5.79 21.23
C LEU A 237 -1.51 -7.10 20.58
N ARG A 238 -1.68 -8.24 21.25
CA ARG A 238 -1.35 -9.54 20.69
C ARG A 238 -2.12 -9.83 19.40
N GLN A 239 -3.40 -9.48 19.34
CA GLN A 239 -4.20 -9.64 18.12
C GLN A 239 -3.71 -8.69 17.01
N ILE A 240 -3.45 -7.41 17.33
CA ILE A 240 -2.93 -6.42 16.36
C ILE A 240 -1.64 -6.93 15.73
N ILE A 241 -0.70 -7.42 16.54
CA ILE A 241 0.56 -7.98 16.05
C ILE A 241 0.32 -9.25 15.24
N SER A 242 -0.53 -10.15 15.71
CA SER A 242 -0.82 -11.43 15.05
C SER A 242 -1.44 -11.26 13.65
N TYR A 243 -2.24 -10.23 13.43
CA TYR A 243 -2.86 -9.97 12.13
C TYR A 243 -2.04 -8.99 11.29
N GLY A 244 -1.39 -8.02 11.93
CA GLY A 244 -0.68 -6.95 11.24
C GLY A 244 0.72 -7.32 10.82
N LEU A 245 1.49 -8.00 11.69
CA LEU A 245 2.87 -8.35 11.37
C LEU A 245 2.98 -9.25 10.13
N PRO A 246 2.15 -10.30 9.93
CA PRO A 246 2.18 -11.08 8.70
C PRO A 246 1.87 -10.25 7.45
N ALA A 247 0.92 -9.31 7.54
CA ALA A 247 0.58 -8.43 6.41
C ALA A 247 1.73 -7.45 6.09
N GLY A 248 2.41 -6.93 7.11
CA GLY A 248 3.58 -6.07 6.95
C GLY A 248 4.77 -6.82 6.34
N LEU A 249 5.08 -8.00 6.85
CA LEU A 249 6.11 -8.87 6.31
C LEU A 249 5.83 -9.26 4.85
N GLN A 250 4.58 -9.57 4.52
CA GLN A 250 4.15 -9.84 3.15
C GLN A 250 4.52 -8.68 2.20
N ASN A 251 4.21 -7.45 2.56
CA ASN A 251 4.52 -6.27 1.73
C ASN A 251 6.03 -6.09 1.56
N SER A 252 6.80 -6.24 2.64
CA SER A 252 8.25 -6.10 2.62
C SER A 252 8.93 -7.17 1.76
N ILE A 253 8.47 -8.41 1.84
CA ILE A 253 8.99 -9.55 1.06
C ILE A 253 8.69 -9.37 -0.44
N ILE A 254 7.48 -8.92 -0.79
CA ILE A 254 7.12 -8.62 -2.18
C ILE A 254 8.04 -7.52 -2.74
N SER A 255 8.31 -6.48 -1.97
CA SER A 255 9.22 -5.41 -2.37
C SER A 255 10.64 -5.93 -2.62
N LEU A 256 11.14 -6.80 -1.76
CA LEU A 256 12.45 -7.43 -1.93
C LEU A 256 12.52 -8.30 -3.20
N ALA A 257 11.47 -9.09 -3.46
CA ALA A 257 11.37 -9.88 -4.68
C ALA A 257 11.39 -9.00 -5.94
N ASN A 258 10.71 -7.86 -5.93
CA ASN A 258 10.73 -6.91 -7.04
C ASN A 258 12.11 -6.28 -7.26
N VAL A 259 12.88 -6.00 -6.19
CA VAL A 259 14.29 -5.55 -6.32
C VAL A 259 15.13 -6.63 -7.02
N PHE A 260 14.94 -7.90 -6.69
CA PHE A 260 15.63 -9.01 -7.37
C PHE A 260 15.27 -9.09 -8.85
N VAL A 261 13.99 -8.95 -9.20
CA VAL A 261 13.55 -8.93 -10.61
C VAL A 261 14.20 -7.76 -11.34
N GLN A 262 14.19 -6.55 -10.74
CA GLN A 262 14.81 -5.36 -11.32
C GLN A 262 16.31 -5.56 -11.56
N ALA A 263 17.03 -6.18 -10.64
CA ALA A 263 18.46 -6.48 -10.80
C ALA A 263 18.74 -7.38 -12.03
N ASN A 264 17.84 -8.30 -12.33
CA ASN A 264 17.93 -9.14 -13.54
C ASN A 264 17.56 -8.38 -14.82
N ILE A 265 16.58 -7.47 -14.77
CA ILE A 265 16.25 -6.59 -15.89
C ILE A 265 17.44 -5.68 -16.25
N ASN A 266 18.16 -5.18 -15.24
CA ASN A 266 19.31 -4.29 -15.43
C ASN A 266 20.42 -4.91 -16.30
N GLN A 267 20.53 -6.25 -16.34
CA GLN A 267 21.52 -6.96 -17.18
C GLN A 267 21.24 -6.83 -18.69
N PHE A 268 20.02 -6.43 -19.08
CA PHE A 268 19.62 -6.26 -20.49
C PHE A 268 19.86 -4.83 -21.03
N GLY A 269 20.48 -3.97 -20.23
CA GLY A 269 20.91 -2.63 -20.62
C GLY A 269 19.93 -1.52 -20.35
N GLU A 270 20.38 -0.29 -20.58
CA GLU A 270 19.65 0.93 -20.19
C GLU A 270 18.27 1.07 -20.84
N MET A 271 18.15 0.66 -22.12
CA MET A 271 16.89 0.75 -22.86
C MET A 271 15.82 -0.18 -22.29
N ALA A 272 16.22 -1.37 -21.84
CA ALA A 272 15.33 -2.31 -21.17
C ALA A 272 14.88 -1.77 -19.82
N VAL A 273 15.81 -1.23 -19.04
CA VAL A 273 15.49 -0.60 -17.72
C VAL A 273 14.52 0.56 -17.89
N ALA A 274 14.77 1.45 -18.85
CA ALA A 274 13.91 2.59 -19.14
C ALA A 274 12.51 2.16 -19.61
N GLY A 275 12.44 1.14 -20.48
CA GLY A 275 11.17 0.60 -21.00
C GLY A 275 10.33 -0.05 -19.91
N CYS A 276 10.93 -0.93 -19.11
CA CYS A 276 10.26 -1.57 -17.97
C CYS A 276 9.86 -0.54 -16.91
N GLY A 277 10.70 0.45 -16.61
CA GLY A 277 10.41 1.53 -15.67
C GLY A 277 9.22 2.40 -16.13
N SER A 278 9.11 2.68 -17.43
CA SER A 278 7.97 3.39 -18.01
C SER A 278 6.69 2.56 -17.91
N TYR A 279 6.76 1.27 -18.20
CA TYR A 279 5.61 0.37 -18.04
C TYR A 279 5.17 0.23 -16.57
N MET A 280 6.10 0.16 -15.62
CA MET A 280 5.76 0.11 -14.18
C MET A 280 4.93 1.32 -13.74
N LYS A 281 5.15 2.51 -14.30
CA LYS A 281 4.31 3.68 -14.03
C LYS A 281 2.89 3.50 -14.53
N ILE A 282 2.72 2.96 -15.75
CA ILE A 282 1.41 2.65 -16.34
C ILE A 282 0.72 1.55 -15.50
N GLN A 283 1.44 0.49 -15.18
CA GLN A 283 0.94 -0.62 -14.36
C GLN A 283 0.47 -0.13 -12.98
N GLY A 284 1.16 0.85 -12.38
CA GLY A 284 0.77 1.47 -11.12
C GLY A 284 -0.67 1.97 -11.12
N PHE A 285 -1.13 2.57 -12.22
CA PHE A 285 -2.55 2.98 -12.36
C PHE A 285 -3.49 1.78 -12.49
N GLY A 286 -3.06 0.72 -13.18
CA GLY A 286 -3.83 -0.54 -13.29
C GLY A 286 -4.00 -1.27 -11.95
N PHE A 287 -3.06 -1.09 -11.02
CA PHE A 287 -3.12 -1.66 -9.68
C PHE A 287 -4.12 -0.97 -8.74
N LEU A 288 -4.51 0.28 -9.00
CA LEU A 288 -5.37 1.05 -8.09
C LEU A 288 -6.71 0.35 -7.80
N PRO A 289 -7.49 -0.09 -8.79
CA PRO A 289 -8.75 -0.81 -8.52
C PRO A 289 -8.52 -2.09 -7.72
N ILE A 290 -7.45 -2.84 -8.04
CA ILE A 290 -7.11 -4.11 -7.39
C ILE A 290 -6.92 -3.90 -5.89
N THR A 291 -6.09 -2.93 -5.51
CA THR A 291 -5.80 -2.64 -4.10
C THR A 291 -7.00 -2.09 -3.36
N CYS A 292 -7.81 -1.25 -4.02
CA CYS A 292 -9.01 -0.67 -3.43
C CYS A 292 -10.08 -1.72 -3.12
N PHE A 293 -10.34 -2.64 -4.05
CA PHE A 293 -11.27 -3.74 -3.80
C PHE A 293 -10.74 -4.72 -2.76
N ALA A 294 -9.45 -5.03 -2.75
CA ALA A 294 -8.84 -5.87 -1.72
C ALA A 294 -9.01 -5.28 -0.31
N LEU A 295 -8.82 -3.97 -0.15
CA LEU A 295 -9.01 -3.28 1.12
C LEU A 295 -10.50 -3.18 1.50
N ALA A 296 -11.37 -2.88 0.54
CA ALA A 296 -12.82 -2.86 0.75
C ALA A 296 -13.34 -4.23 1.21
N LEU A 297 -12.84 -5.31 0.61
CA LEU A 297 -13.17 -6.67 1.02
C LEU A 297 -12.62 -6.99 2.41
N THR A 298 -11.42 -6.54 2.77
CA THR A 298 -10.88 -6.73 4.12
C THR A 298 -11.82 -6.15 5.18
N THR A 299 -12.25 -4.90 5.01
CA THR A 299 -13.18 -4.24 5.94
C THR A 299 -14.57 -4.87 5.92
N PHE A 300 -15.12 -5.13 4.73
CA PHE A 300 -16.44 -5.74 4.58
C PHE A 300 -16.52 -7.12 5.25
N ILE A 301 -15.53 -7.98 5.00
CA ILE A 301 -15.47 -9.32 5.59
C ILE A 301 -15.32 -9.24 7.11
N SER A 302 -14.40 -8.42 7.63
CA SER A 302 -14.19 -8.28 9.06
C SER A 302 -15.45 -7.83 9.81
N GLN A 303 -16.16 -6.84 9.29
CA GLN A 303 -17.41 -6.36 9.92
C GLN A 303 -18.49 -7.43 9.88
N ASN A 304 -18.69 -8.10 8.74
CA ASN A 304 -19.74 -9.11 8.60
C ASN A 304 -19.45 -10.36 9.43
N LEU A 305 -18.20 -10.82 9.49
CA LEU A 305 -17.83 -11.94 10.36
C LEU A 305 -17.92 -11.56 11.84
N GLY A 306 -17.55 -10.33 12.20
CA GLY A 306 -17.77 -9.81 13.55
C GLY A 306 -19.24 -9.82 13.96
N ALA A 307 -20.14 -9.46 13.05
CA ALA A 307 -21.60 -9.50 13.23
C ALA A 307 -22.20 -10.91 13.09
N LYS A 308 -21.41 -11.93 12.78
CA LYS A 308 -21.84 -13.30 12.45
C LYS A 308 -22.76 -13.40 11.22
N GLU A 309 -22.68 -12.42 10.33
CA GLU A 309 -23.42 -12.37 9.06
C GLU A 309 -22.67 -13.15 7.96
N TYR A 310 -22.52 -14.46 8.14
CA TYR A 310 -21.66 -15.32 7.33
C TYR A 310 -22.09 -15.40 5.86
N GLU A 311 -23.40 -15.53 5.61
CA GLU A 311 -23.93 -15.59 4.23
C GLU A 311 -23.73 -14.26 3.50
N ARG A 312 -23.83 -13.15 4.22
CA ARG A 312 -23.56 -11.83 3.67
C ARG A 312 -22.08 -11.67 3.35
N ALA A 313 -21.18 -12.15 4.22
CA ALA A 313 -19.75 -12.18 3.98
C ALA A 313 -19.39 -12.97 2.71
N LYS A 314 -19.95 -14.17 2.53
CA LYS A 314 -19.75 -14.98 1.31
C LYS A 314 -20.20 -14.26 0.04
N LYS A 315 -21.43 -13.73 0.04
CA LYS A 315 -21.97 -12.98 -1.11
C LYS A 315 -21.14 -11.75 -1.44
N GLY A 316 -20.67 -11.02 -0.43
CA GLY A 316 -19.81 -9.87 -0.61
C GLY A 316 -18.41 -10.24 -1.13
N ALA A 317 -17.84 -11.34 -0.65
CA ALA A 317 -16.58 -11.88 -1.17
C ALA A 317 -16.67 -12.17 -2.67
N VAL A 318 -17.69 -12.91 -3.09
CA VAL A 318 -17.90 -13.25 -4.52
C VAL A 318 -18.12 -11.99 -5.34
N PHE A 319 -19.00 -11.08 -4.90
CA PHE A 319 -19.26 -9.84 -5.62
C PHE A 319 -18.01 -8.99 -5.79
N GLY A 320 -17.26 -8.73 -4.70
CA GLY A 320 -16.07 -7.89 -4.75
C GLY A 320 -14.96 -8.48 -5.60
N VAL A 321 -14.77 -9.82 -5.57
CA VAL A 321 -13.84 -10.52 -6.44
C VAL A 321 -14.24 -10.33 -7.91
N ILE A 322 -15.50 -10.62 -8.29
CA ILE A 322 -15.96 -10.45 -9.67
C ILE A 322 -15.77 -9.02 -10.16
N CYS A 323 -16.14 -8.01 -9.37
CA CYS A 323 -15.94 -6.61 -9.75
C CYS A 323 -14.47 -6.28 -9.97
N SER A 324 -13.59 -6.72 -9.05
CA SER A 324 -12.16 -6.47 -9.18
C SER A 324 -11.57 -7.13 -10.42
N LEU A 325 -11.91 -8.40 -10.68
CA LEU A 325 -11.47 -9.12 -11.86
C LEU A 325 -11.90 -8.40 -13.15
N THR A 326 -13.19 -8.06 -13.23
CA THR A 326 -13.77 -7.43 -14.42
C THR A 326 -13.11 -6.07 -14.71
N ILE A 327 -13.01 -5.22 -13.70
CA ILE A 327 -12.43 -3.87 -13.88
C ILE A 327 -10.95 -3.97 -14.23
N SER A 328 -10.21 -4.84 -13.54
CA SER A 328 -8.77 -5.00 -13.77
C SER A 328 -8.46 -5.57 -15.14
N GLU A 329 -9.25 -6.53 -15.61
CA GLU A 329 -9.04 -7.12 -16.93
C GLU A 329 -9.45 -6.17 -18.05
N LEU A 330 -10.54 -5.41 -17.88
CA LEU A 330 -10.89 -4.34 -18.84
C LEU A 330 -9.79 -3.29 -18.96
N LEU A 331 -9.18 -2.89 -17.85
CA LEU A 331 -8.01 -2.00 -17.87
C LEU A 331 -6.81 -2.67 -18.51
N GLY A 332 -6.56 -3.96 -18.23
CA GLY A 332 -5.50 -4.75 -18.84
C GLY A 332 -5.64 -4.81 -20.36
N ILE A 333 -6.84 -5.10 -20.85
CA ILE A 333 -7.16 -5.11 -22.28
C ILE A 333 -6.93 -3.70 -22.89
N CYS A 334 -7.40 -2.65 -22.23
CA CYS A 334 -7.18 -1.28 -22.67
C CYS A 334 -5.68 -0.96 -22.80
N VAL A 335 -4.89 -1.27 -21.76
CA VAL A 335 -3.43 -1.06 -21.75
C VAL A 335 -2.76 -1.91 -22.82
N HIS A 336 -3.21 -3.16 -23.03
CA HIS A 336 -2.65 -4.04 -24.06
C HIS A 336 -2.66 -3.41 -25.45
N PHE A 337 -3.80 -2.87 -25.86
CA PHE A 337 -3.96 -2.26 -27.20
C PHE A 337 -3.38 -0.84 -27.29
N THR A 338 -3.23 -0.13 -26.19
CA THR A 338 -2.73 1.25 -26.15
C THR A 338 -1.29 1.36 -25.63
N ALA A 339 -0.62 0.24 -25.31
CA ALA A 339 0.71 0.24 -24.72
C ALA A 339 1.74 1.06 -25.48
N PRO A 340 1.90 0.95 -26.83
CA PRO A 340 2.88 1.75 -27.55
C PRO A 340 2.61 3.26 -27.43
N GLN A 341 1.35 3.68 -27.50
CA GLN A 341 0.94 5.08 -27.38
C GLN A 341 1.16 5.61 -25.95
N LEU A 342 0.80 4.83 -24.94
CA LEU A 342 1.02 5.20 -23.54
C LEU A 342 2.52 5.32 -23.24
N LEU A 343 3.33 4.40 -23.74
CA LEU A 343 4.78 4.41 -23.53
C LEU A 343 5.46 5.55 -24.29
N SER A 344 4.96 5.92 -25.49
CA SER A 344 5.49 7.06 -26.24
C SER A 344 5.36 8.40 -25.51
N ALA A 345 4.43 8.50 -24.55
CA ALA A 345 4.33 9.67 -23.67
C ALA A 345 5.49 9.77 -22.66
N PHE A 346 6.20 8.67 -22.39
CA PHE A 346 7.33 8.65 -21.47
C PHE A 346 8.69 8.70 -22.19
N SER A 347 8.77 8.22 -23.43
CA SER A 347 10.00 8.21 -24.20
C SER A 347 9.71 8.21 -25.70
N SER A 348 10.51 8.97 -26.45
CA SER A 348 10.49 8.96 -27.92
C SER A 348 11.39 7.86 -28.53
N THR A 349 12.19 7.16 -27.71
CA THR A 349 13.14 6.14 -28.16
C THR A 349 12.41 4.84 -28.48
N ALA A 350 12.46 4.41 -29.74
CA ALA A 350 11.74 3.23 -30.23
C ALA A 350 12.07 1.94 -29.46
N GLU A 351 13.33 1.78 -29.02
CA GLU A 351 13.77 0.61 -28.28
C GLU A 351 13.18 0.57 -26.85
N VAL A 352 13.10 1.72 -26.17
CA VAL A 352 12.43 1.87 -24.86
C VAL A 352 10.97 1.49 -24.98
N ILE A 353 10.25 2.02 -26.00
CA ILE A 353 8.85 1.69 -26.27
C ILE A 353 8.69 0.19 -26.52
N ARG A 354 9.60 -0.42 -27.29
CA ARG A 354 9.57 -1.85 -27.58
C ARG A 354 9.66 -2.72 -26.34
N TYR A 355 10.60 -2.45 -25.43
CA TYR A 355 10.74 -3.22 -24.18
C TYR A 355 9.52 -3.07 -23.27
N GLY A 356 9.04 -1.84 -23.07
CA GLY A 356 7.85 -1.60 -22.27
C GLY A 356 6.59 -2.24 -22.86
N THR A 357 6.42 -2.19 -24.20
CA THR A 357 5.31 -2.85 -24.91
C THR A 357 5.39 -4.37 -24.78
N MET A 358 6.59 -4.95 -24.89
CA MET A 358 6.79 -6.39 -24.71
C MET A 358 6.36 -6.84 -23.31
N GLN A 359 6.72 -6.11 -22.28
CA GLN A 359 6.27 -6.39 -20.91
C GLN A 359 4.75 -6.21 -20.78
N ALA A 360 4.20 -5.10 -21.27
CA ALA A 360 2.76 -4.84 -21.25
C ALA A 360 1.98 -5.99 -21.91
N HIS A 361 2.39 -6.42 -23.10
CA HIS A 361 1.73 -7.51 -23.83
C HIS A 361 1.84 -8.88 -23.12
N THR A 362 2.85 -9.06 -22.27
CA THR A 362 2.99 -10.30 -21.49
C THR A 362 2.09 -10.28 -20.25
N ASP A 363 1.96 -9.12 -19.57
CA ASP A 363 1.35 -9.04 -18.25
C ASP A 363 -0.17 -8.76 -18.28
N THR A 364 -0.61 -7.91 -19.22
CA THR A 364 -1.93 -7.25 -19.14
C THR A 364 -3.11 -8.19 -19.28
N PHE A 365 -3.03 -9.23 -20.11
CA PHE A 365 -4.08 -10.26 -20.24
C PHE A 365 -4.22 -11.15 -19.00
N PHE A 366 -3.37 -11.00 -18.00
CA PHE A 366 -3.37 -11.77 -16.77
C PHE A 366 -3.67 -10.91 -15.53
N TYR A 367 -4.12 -9.67 -15.72
CA TYR A 367 -4.48 -8.79 -14.60
C TYR A 367 -5.60 -9.36 -13.73
N PHE A 368 -6.49 -10.17 -14.30
CA PHE A 368 -7.50 -10.89 -13.52
C PHE A 368 -6.90 -11.84 -12.48
N LEU A 369 -5.77 -12.53 -12.77
CA LEU A 369 -5.08 -13.39 -11.81
C LEU A 369 -4.47 -12.58 -10.66
N LEU A 370 -3.89 -11.44 -11.00
CA LEU A 370 -3.37 -10.51 -10.01
C LEU A 370 -4.48 -9.98 -9.11
N ALA A 371 -5.61 -9.54 -9.70
CA ALA A 371 -6.77 -9.06 -8.98
C ALA A 371 -7.37 -10.13 -8.07
N PHE A 372 -7.47 -11.38 -8.57
CA PHE A 372 -7.94 -12.50 -7.77
C PHE A 372 -7.04 -12.72 -6.55
N SER A 373 -5.72 -12.81 -6.74
CA SER A 373 -4.77 -13.02 -5.63
C SER A 373 -4.85 -11.93 -4.57
N HIS A 374 -4.95 -10.65 -4.97
CA HIS A 374 -5.07 -9.54 -4.03
C HIS A 374 -6.41 -9.52 -3.29
N CYS A 375 -7.52 -9.78 -3.97
CA CYS A 375 -8.84 -9.87 -3.35
C CYS A 375 -8.92 -11.03 -2.37
N MET A 376 -8.40 -12.21 -2.73
CA MET A 376 -8.35 -13.35 -1.84
C MET A 376 -7.47 -13.08 -0.61
N ALA A 377 -6.33 -12.42 -0.80
CA ALA A 377 -5.51 -11.95 0.32
C ALA A 377 -6.28 -10.97 1.22
N GLY A 378 -7.07 -10.06 0.64
CA GLY A 378 -7.94 -9.15 1.38
C GLY A 378 -9.01 -9.89 2.19
N ILE A 379 -9.69 -10.87 1.60
CA ILE A 379 -10.69 -11.71 2.25
C ILE A 379 -10.07 -12.48 3.42
N MET A 380 -8.91 -13.11 3.20
CA MET A 380 -8.21 -13.88 4.26
C MET A 380 -7.75 -12.97 5.41
N ARG A 381 -7.23 -11.78 5.11
CA ARG A 381 -6.90 -10.78 6.16
C ARG A 381 -8.16 -10.38 6.92
N GLY A 382 -9.24 -10.07 6.23
CA GLY A 382 -10.52 -9.72 6.83
C GLY A 382 -11.11 -10.81 7.71
N ALA A 383 -10.83 -12.06 7.38
CA ALA A 383 -11.20 -13.24 8.17
C ALA A 383 -10.21 -13.57 9.31
N GLY A 384 -9.24 -12.70 9.60
CA GLY A 384 -8.23 -12.94 10.64
C GLY A 384 -7.17 -14.00 10.30
N LYS A 385 -7.09 -14.41 9.02
CA LYS A 385 -6.12 -15.41 8.52
C LYS A 385 -4.95 -14.75 7.79
N SER A 386 -4.38 -13.67 8.33
CA SER A 386 -3.34 -12.86 7.69
C SER A 386 -2.04 -13.63 7.38
N THR A 387 -1.78 -14.73 8.07
CA THR A 387 -0.63 -15.60 7.78
C THR A 387 -0.76 -16.36 6.46
N VAL A 388 -1.98 -16.64 6.02
CA VAL A 388 -2.22 -17.37 4.76
C VAL A 388 -1.73 -16.58 3.53
N PRO A 389 -2.16 -15.32 3.29
CA PRO A 389 -1.62 -14.52 2.20
C PRO A 389 -0.13 -14.29 2.31
N MET A 390 0.42 -14.13 3.51
CA MET A 390 1.86 -14.02 3.71
C MET A 390 2.61 -15.27 3.17
N TYR A 391 2.20 -16.48 3.55
CA TYR A 391 2.86 -17.69 3.08
C TYR A 391 2.64 -17.95 1.59
N VAL A 392 1.42 -17.77 1.08
CA VAL A 392 1.13 -17.97 -0.36
C VAL A 392 1.99 -17.01 -1.20
N MET A 393 2.05 -15.74 -0.84
CA MET A 393 2.82 -14.76 -1.61
C MET A 393 4.33 -14.92 -1.41
N LEU A 394 4.81 -15.28 -0.21
CA LEU A 394 6.21 -15.61 0.01
C LEU A 394 6.66 -16.78 -0.89
N VAL A 395 5.87 -17.84 -0.95
CA VAL A 395 6.22 -19.00 -1.76
C VAL A 395 6.11 -18.69 -3.25
N CYS A 396 4.96 -18.17 -3.69
CA CYS A 396 4.71 -17.97 -5.13
C CYS A 396 5.49 -16.77 -5.70
N TRP A 397 5.47 -15.62 -5.04
CA TRP A 397 5.99 -14.36 -5.59
C TRP A 397 7.45 -14.11 -5.22
N CYS A 398 7.98 -14.78 -4.21
CA CYS A 398 9.39 -14.68 -3.86
C CYS A 398 10.13 -15.95 -4.23
N LEU A 399 9.88 -17.07 -3.55
CA LEU A 399 10.68 -18.28 -3.76
C LEU A 399 10.56 -18.81 -5.19
N ILE A 400 9.36 -19.04 -5.69
CA ILE A 400 9.15 -19.62 -7.04
C ILE A 400 9.58 -18.62 -8.12
N ARG A 401 9.22 -17.32 -7.99
CA ARG A 401 9.61 -16.29 -8.98
C ARG A 401 11.11 -16.16 -9.11
N VAL A 402 11.82 -16.02 -7.98
CA VAL A 402 13.28 -15.89 -7.97
C VAL A 402 13.94 -17.15 -8.52
N SER A 403 13.52 -18.33 -8.06
CA SER A 403 14.05 -19.60 -8.55
C SER A 403 13.80 -19.78 -10.05
N TYR A 404 12.60 -19.46 -10.54
CA TYR A 404 12.28 -19.53 -11.98
C TYR A 404 13.22 -18.61 -12.78
N ILE A 405 13.38 -17.35 -12.39
CA ILE A 405 14.24 -16.40 -13.12
C ILE A 405 15.69 -16.90 -13.14
N VAL A 406 16.23 -17.33 -11.99
CA VAL A 406 17.61 -17.84 -11.90
C VAL A 406 17.83 -19.07 -12.80
N ILE A 407 16.86 -19.95 -12.83
CA ILE A 407 16.97 -21.19 -13.63
C ILE A 407 16.78 -20.90 -15.12
N ILE A 408 15.69 -20.21 -15.48
CA ILE A 408 15.32 -20.04 -16.89
C ILE A 408 16.34 -19.22 -17.66
N LEU A 409 16.94 -18.18 -17.05
CA LEU A 409 17.94 -17.35 -17.71
C LEU A 409 19.24 -18.11 -18.04
N LYS A 410 19.52 -19.25 -17.38
CA LYS A 410 20.64 -20.11 -17.74
C LYS A 410 20.40 -20.87 -19.04
N PHE A 411 19.14 -21.17 -19.37
CA PHE A 411 18.78 -21.91 -20.59
C PHE A 411 18.32 -20.99 -21.71
N ILE A 412 17.58 -19.93 -21.38
CA ILE A 412 17.01 -18.97 -22.34
C ILE A 412 17.29 -17.57 -21.82
N PRO A 413 18.45 -16.95 -22.19
CA PRO A 413 18.81 -15.61 -21.73
C PRO A 413 18.02 -14.53 -22.49
N SER A 414 16.71 -14.45 -22.21
CA SER A 414 15.79 -13.49 -22.81
C SER A 414 15.01 -12.75 -21.72
N ILE A 415 14.90 -11.42 -21.87
CA ILE A 415 14.13 -10.57 -20.96
C ILE A 415 12.66 -10.98 -20.90
N GLN A 416 12.11 -11.51 -21.98
CA GLN A 416 10.73 -11.99 -22.05
C GLN A 416 10.46 -13.11 -21.03
N MET A 417 11.47 -13.94 -20.72
CA MET A 417 11.35 -14.98 -19.69
C MET A 417 11.19 -14.36 -18.30
N ILE A 418 11.79 -13.21 -18.05
CA ILE A 418 11.57 -12.47 -16.79
C ILE A 418 10.12 -11.96 -16.71
N PHE A 419 9.59 -11.45 -17.82
CA PHE A 419 8.20 -10.96 -17.83
C PHE A 419 7.20 -12.09 -17.58
N TRP A 420 7.39 -13.27 -18.15
CA TRP A 420 6.54 -14.44 -17.89
C TRP A 420 6.52 -14.91 -16.42
N ALA A 421 7.52 -14.54 -15.63
CA ALA A 421 7.53 -14.83 -14.20
C ALA A 421 6.33 -14.22 -13.45
N TYR A 422 5.80 -13.07 -13.91
CA TYR A 422 4.66 -12.42 -13.29
C TYR A 422 3.36 -13.20 -13.49
N PRO A 423 2.86 -13.45 -14.71
CA PRO A 423 1.63 -14.22 -14.93
C PRO A 423 1.70 -15.62 -14.32
N MET A 424 2.83 -16.29 -14.44
CA MET A 424 3.01 -17.63 -13.87
C MET A 424 2.82 -17.62 -12.34
N THR A 425 3.44 -16.68 -11.65
CA THR A 425 3.35 -16.61 -10.18
C THR A 425 1.99 -16.09 -9.70
N TRP A 426 1.32 -15.24 -10.48
CA TRP A 426 -0.07 -14.85 -10.23
C TRP A 426 -1.03 -16.03 -10.39
N ALA A 427 -0.83 -16.87 -11.41
CA ALA A 427 -1.62 -18.09 -11.58
C ALA A 427 -1.44 -19.07 -10.43
N LEU A 428 -0.19 -19.34 -10.03
CA LEU A 428 0.11 -20.23 -8.90
C LEU A 428 -0.49 -19.74 -7.59
N SER A 429 -0.35 -18.45 -7.28
CA SER A 429 -0.95 -17.87 -6.07
C SER A 429 -2.48 -17.90 -6.14
N SER A 430 -3.08 -17.66 -7.31
CA SER A 430 -4.52 -17.74 -7.50
C SER A 430 -5.06 -19.15 -7.27
N ILE A 431 -4.38 -20.17 -7.78
CA ILE A 431 -4.72 -21.57 -7.55
C ILE A 431 -4.60 -21.91 -6.05
N ALA A 432 -3.50 -21.53 -5.41
CA ALA A 432 -3.30 -21.77 -3.97
C ALA A 432 -4.40 -21.12 -3.12
N PHE A 433 -4.75 -19.86 -3.40
CA PHE A 433 -5.84 -19.17 -2.72
C PHE A 433 -7.19 -19.80 -2.97
N LEU A 434 -7.48 -20.21 -4.21
CA LEU A 434 -8.73 -20.88 -4.54
C LEU A 434 -8.90 -22.19 -3.78
N ILE A 435 -7.84 -23.01 -3.75
CA ILE A 435 -7.85 -24.28 -3.00
C ILE A 435 -8.08 -24.01 -1.52
N TYR A 436 -7.37 -23.04 -0.95
CA TYR A 436 -7.52 -22.68 0.46
C TYR A 436 -8.93 -22.16 0.76
N PHE A 437 -9.47 -21.28 -0.07
CA PHE A 437 -10.82 -20.71 0.08
C PHE A 437 -11.90 -21.77 0.07
N LEU A 438 -11.79 -22.77 -0.82
CA LEU A 438 -12.78 -23.84 -0.95
C LEU A 438 -12.68 -24.89 0.15
N LYS A 439 -11.46 -25.15 0.67
CA LYS A 439 -11.24 -26.26 1.63
C LYS A 439 -11.17 -25.79 3.08
N SER A 440 -10.92 -24.52 3.35
CA SER A 440 -10.75 -24.03 4.72
C SER A 440 -12.02 -23.42 5.28
N ASP A 441 -12.16 -23.51 6.58
CA ASP A 441 -13.17 -22.76 7.33
C ASP A 441 -12.65 -21.35 7.65
N TRP A 442 -12.63 -20.49 6.63
CA TRP A 442 -12.21 -19.11 6.77
C TRP A 442 -13.28 -18.25 7.45
N ILE A 443 -14.53 -18.65 7.38
CA ILE A 443 -15.70 -17.89 7.87
C ILE A 443 -15.66 -17.74 9.39
N HIS A 444 -15.22 -18.78 10.12
CA HIS A 444 -15.09 -18.75 11.57
C HIS A 444 -13.68 -18.32 12.03
N GLY A 445 -12.91 -17.69 11.14
CA GLY A 445 -11.52 -17.28 11.42
C GLY A 445 -11.37 -16.27 12.55
N LEU A 446 -12.37 -15.41 12.75
CA LEU A 446 -12.38 -14.39 13.81
C LEU A 446 -12.99 -14.87 15.15
N GLU A 447 -13.48 -16.08 15.25
CA GLU A 447 -14.03 -16.65 16.48
C GLU A 447 -12.98 -17.24 17.43
N ARG A 448 -11.74 -17.38 16.94
CA ARG A 448 -10.62 -17.99 17.67
C ARG A 448 -9.78 -16.99 18.43
#